data_5cd3856dadb27083cf5a9263c3c57c9f
#
_entry.id   5cd3856dadb27083cf5a9263c3c57c9f
#
_cell.length_a   1.000
_cell.length_b   1.000
_cell.length_c   1.000
_cell.angle_alpha   90.00
_cell.angle_beta   90.00
_cell.angle_gamma   90.00
#
_symmetry.space_group_name_H-M   'P 1'
#
loop_
_entity.id
_entity.type
_entity.pdbx_description
1 polymer ?
#
loop_
_entity_poly.entity_id
_entity_poly.type
_entity_poly.pdbx_seq_one_letter_code
_entity_poly.pdbx_strand_id
1 'polypeptide(L)'
;MPRSATASRSSTPPHGRTARSRRVLLDRRPLDEPPFYVVEAAPAITFTFGGLLIDAGAHALAADGNGRSTVPGLLAAGADAGGLYQRAYAGGLAPALVFGLAAARTALGESPTAPAR
;
A
#
# COMPACT_ATOMS: atom_id res chain seq x y z
N MET A 1 -33.54 -33.43 45.18
CA MET A 1 -32.28 -33.72 44.50
C MET A 1 -31.91 -32.50 43.68
N PRO A 2 -31.01 -31.58 44.12
CA PRO A 2 -30.59 -30.44 43.32
C PRO A 2 -29.46 -30.87 42.40
N ARG A 3 -29.57 -30.49 41.12
CA ARG A 3 -28.54 -30.70 40.10
C ARG A 3 -27.46 -29.63 40.29
N SER A 4 -26.24 -30.05 40.47
CA SER A 4 -25.06 -29.21 40.53
C SER A 4 -24.78 -28.65 39.12
N ALA A 5 -24.81 -27.33 38.99
CA ALA A 5 -24.35 -26.63 37.80
C ALA A 5 -22.83 -26.53 37.84
N THR A 6 -22.19 -27.26 36.93
CA THR A 6 -20.75 -27.15 36.69
C THR A 6 -20.47 -25.86 35.92
N ALA A 7 -19.91 -24.88 36.60
CA ALA A 7 -19.45 -23.65 35.96
C ALA A 7 -18.25 -23.98 35.06
N SER A 8 -18.43 -23.82 33.76
CA SER A 8 -17.33 -23.87 32.80
C SER A 8 -16.46 -22.63 33.00
N ARG A 9 -15.25 -22.80 33.44
CA ARG A 9 -14.24 -21.76 33.48
C ARG A 9 -13.85 -21.43 32.05
N SER A 10 -14.24 -20.25 31.54
CA SER A 10 -13.68 -19.69 30.35
C SER A 10 -12.21 -19.33 30.64
N SER A 11 -11.29 -20.13 30.09
CA SER A 11 -9.88 -19.78 30.11
C SER A 11 -9.61 -18.67 29.11
N THR A 12 -9.73 -17.43 29.57
CA THR A 12 -9.15 -16.29 28.86
C THR A 12 -7.64 -16.48 28.87
N PRO A 13 -6.96 -16.52 27.72
CA PRO A 13 -5.51 -16.63 27.70
C PRO A 13 -4.91 -15.37 28.33
N PRO A 14 -3.80 -15.49 29.08
CA PRO A 14 -3.17 -14.36 29.70
C PRO A 14 -2.73 -13.36 28.63
N HIS A 15 -3.21 -12.14 28.73
CA HIS A 15 -2.73 -11.01 27.96
C HIS A 15 -1.22 -10.88 28.20
N GLY A 16 -0.39 -11.12 27.16
CA GLY A 16 1.04 -10.92 27.32
C GLY A 16 1.98 -11.73 26.42
N ARG A 17 1.47 -12.54 25.49
CA ARG A 17 2.36 -13.15 24.50
C ARG A 17 2.14 -12.50 23.14
N THR A 18 2.71 -11.34 22.95
CA THR A 18 2.97 -10.81 21.60
C THR A 18 3.79 -11.83 20.83
N ALA A 19 3.20 -12.37 19.78
CA ALA A 19 3.92 -13.20 18.83
C ALA A 19 5.16 -12.40 18.37
N ARG A 20 6.34 -12.89 18.70
CA ARG A 20 7.59 -12.32 18.24
C ARG A 20 7.69 -12.51 16.73
N SER A 21 7.13 -11.59 15.98
CA SER A 21 7.48 -11.44 14.59
C SER A 21 8.92 -10.95 14.53
N ARG A 22 9.84 -11.82 14.15
CA ARG A 22 11.29 -11.59 14.14
C ARG A 22 11.74 -10.53 13.13
N ARG A 23 10.81 -9.92 12.38
CA ARG A 23 11.09 -9.03 11.24
C ARG A 23 10.87 -7.54 11.46
N VAL A 24 10.41 -7.10 12.62
CA VAL A 24 9.87 -5.73 12.74
C VAL A 24 10.74 -4.80 13.59
N LEU A 25 12.00 -5.16 13.95
CA LEU A 25 12.51 -4.52 15.15
C LEU A 25 13.95 -4.04 15.06
N LEU A 26 14.20 -3.25 14.03
CA LEU A 26 15.46 -2.50 13.97
C LEU A 26 15.46 -1.22 14.85
N ASP A 27 14.29 -0.72 15.25
CA ASP A 27 14.21 0.51 16.06
C ASP A 27 13.11 0.39 17.12
N ARG A 28 13.32 -0.49 18.11
CA ARG A 28 12.45 -0.57 19.28
C ARG A 28 12.89 0.46 20.30
N ARG A 29 12.10 1.49 20.45
CA ARG A 29 12.17 2.36 21.61
C ARG A 29 11.09 1.97 22.61
N PRO A 30 11.39 1.75 23.88
CA PRO A 30 10.37 1.57 24.87
C PRO A 30 9.56 2.87 25.02
N LEU A 31 8.27 2.73 25.28
CA LEU A 31 7.39 3.84 25.66
C LEU A 31 7.29 3.82 27.19
N ASP A 32 8.28 4.35 27.87
CA ASP A 32 8.46 4.28 29.32
C ASP A 32 8.41 5.64 30.02
N GLU A 33 8.39 6.72 29.25
CA GLU A 33 8.34 8.07 29.79
C GLU A 33 6.97 8.74 29.52
N PRO A 34 6.18 9.07 30.57
CA PRO A 34 4.94 9.83 30.41
C PRO A 34 5.22 11.31 30.07
N PRO A 35 4.20 12.04 29.51
CA PRO A 35 2.80 11.65 29.39
C PRO A 35 2.51 10.79 28.15
N PHE A 36 1.55 9.86 28.28
CA PHE A 36 1.07 9.05 27.16
C PHE A 36 -0.28 9.58 26.67
N TYR A 37 -0.42 9.62 25.35
CA TYR A 37 -1.66 10.03 24.69
C TYR A 37 -2.26 8.84 23.95
N VAL A 38 -3.55 8.61 24.14
CA VAL A 38 -4.31 7.57 23.46
C VAL A 38 -5.25 8.22 22.48
N VAL A 39 -5.20 7.77 21.22
CA VAL A 39 -6.10 8.20 20.16
C VAL A 39 -6.86 6.99 19.68
N GLU A 40 -8.19 7.08 19.63
CA GLU A 40 -9.01 6.06 18.99
C GLU A 40 -8.77 6.11 17.49
N ALA A 41 -8.47 4.95 16.89
CA ALA A 41 -8.22 4.83 15.47
C ALA A 41 -8.95 3.60 14.89
N ALA A 42 -9.48 3.75 13.69
CA ALA A 42 -10.06 2.68 12.93
C ALA A 42 -9.30 2.49 11.61
N PRO A 43 -9.19 1.25 11.10
CA PRO A 43 -8.60 1.02 9.80
C PRO A 43 -9.47 1.66 8.72
N ALA A 44 -8.83 2.37 7.79
CA ALA A 44 -9.48 2.98 6.65
C ALA A 44 -8.57 2.90 5.42
N ILE A 45 -9.16 2.95 4.23
CA ILE A 45 -8.44 2.99 2.97
C ILE A 45 -8.39 4.43 2.50
N THR A 46 -7.19 5.00 2.42
CA THR A 46 -6.95 6.33 1.84
C THR A 46 -6.33 6.27 0.46
N PHE A 47 -5.75 5.11 0.11
CA PHE A 47 -5.06 4.88 -1.15
C PHE A 47 -5.15 3.40 -1.53
N THR A 48 -5.44 3.10 -2.80
CA THR A 48 -5.44 1.74 -3.33
C THR A 48 -4.17 1.48 -4.12
N PHE A 49 -3.74 0.21 -4.19
CA PHE A 49 -2.63 -0.21 -5.07
C PHE A 49 -3.12 -0.66 -6.44
N GLY A 50 -4.45 -0.72 -6.61
CA GLY A 50 -5.10 -1.02 -7.88
C GLY A 50 -5.13 0.19 -8.81
N GLY A 51 -5.35 -0.07 -10.09
CA GLY A 51 -5.43 0.95 -11.14
C GLY A 51 -5.03 0.37 -12.48
N LEU A 52 -4.91 1.23 -13.47
CA LEU A 52 -4.44 0.86 -14.80
C LEU A 52 -2.94 0.54 -14.74
N LEU A 53 -2.54 -0.58 -15.30
CA LEU A 53 -1.12 -0.85 -15.53
C LEU A 53 -0.60 0.13 -16.58
N ILE A 54 0.56 0.71 -16.31
CA ILE A 54 1.18 1.71 -17.18
C ILE A 54 2.62 1.35 -17.51
N ASP A 55 3.11 1.86 -18.64
CA ASP A 55 4.52 1.83 -18.99
C ASP A 55 5.28 3.08 -18.44
N ALA A 56 6.56 3.20 -18.79
CA ALA A 56 7.39 4.33 -18.37
C ALA A 56 6.95 5.67 -18.96
N GLY A 57 6.20 5.67 -20.06
CA GLY A 57 5.61 6.83 -20.70
C GLY A 57 4.22 7.17 -20.19
N ALA A 58 3.75 6.46 -19.16
CA ALA A 58 2.40 6.56 -18.60
C ALA A 58 1.27 6.09 -19.54
N HIS A 59 1.58 5.35 -20.60
CA HIS A 59 0.54 4.73 -21.44
C HIS A 59 -0.14 3.60 -20.66
N ALA A 60 -1.46 3.55 -20.69
CA ALA A 60 -2.20 2.43 -20.17
C ALA A 60 -1.95 1.17 -20.99
N LEU A 61 -1.69 0.05 -20.31
CA LEU A 61 -1.46 -1.25 -20.92
C LEU A 61 -2.77 -1.99 -21.10
N ALA A 62 -2.92 -2.66 -22.26
CA ALA A 62 -4.07 -3.47 -22.53
C ALA A 62 -4.05 -4.78 -21.72
N ALA A 63 -5.22 -5.27 -21.35
CA ALA A 63 -5.38 -6.54 -20.66
C ALA A 63 -5.39 -7.74 -21.63
N ASP A 64 -4.45 -7.75 -22.57
CA ASP A 64 -4.34 -8.79 -23.62
C ASP A 64 -3.56 -10.04 -23.18
N GLY A 65 -3.27 -10.15 -21.91
CA GLY A 65 -2.51 -11.26 -21.33
C GLY A 65 -0.99 -11.15 -21.47
N ASN A 66 -0.49 -10.31 -22.37
CA ASN A 66 0.95 -10.10 -22.56
C ASN A 66 1.47 -8.86 -21.84
N GLY A 67 0.59 -7.93 -21.44
CA GLY A 67 0.92 -6.71 -20.70
C GLY A 67 1.93 -5.80 -21.41
N ARG A 68 2.03 -5.90 -22.74
CA ARG A 68 3.00 -5.16 -23.57
C ARG A 68 2.38 -4.20 -24.55
N SER A 69 1.11 -4.42 -24.91
CA SER A 69 0.39 -3.53 -25.82
C SER A 69 -0.13 -2.33 -25.02
N THR A 70 -0.01 -1.16 -25.60
CA THR A 70 -0.59 0.06 -25.04
C THR A 70 -1.97 0.33 -25.62
N VAL A 71 -2.85 0.95 -24.84
CA VAL A 71 -4.12 1.47 -25.35
C VAL A 71 -3.85 2.83 -26.00
N PRO A 72 -4.04 2.97 -27.33
CA PRO A 72 -3.71 4.21 -28.01
C PRO A 72 -4.47 5.41 -27.42
N GLY A 73 -3.74 6.50 -27.13
CA GLY A 73 -4.30 7.74 -26.63
C GLY A 73 -4.74 7.72 -25.15
N LEU A 74 -4.56 6.58 -24.44
CA LEU A 74 -4.89 6.50 -23.02
C LEU A 74 -3.63 6.58 -22.17
N LEU A 75 -3.57 7.60 -21.32
CA LEU A 75 -2.51 7.83 -20.33
C LEU A 75 -3.11 7.80 -18.94
N ALA A 76 -2.34 7.32 -17.96
CA ALA A 76 -2.78 7.32 -16.57
C ALA A 76 -1.63 7.71 -15.62
N ALA A 77 -1.98 8.44 -14.56
CA ALA A 77 -1.03 8.88 -13.55
C ALA A 77 -1.72 9.03 -12.18
N GLY A 78 -0.92 9.17 -11.14
CA GLY A 78 -1.43 9.37 -9.78
C GLY A 78 -2.19 8.15 -9.25
N ALA A 79 -3.34 8.36 -8.64
CA ALA A 79 -4.15 7.31 -8.03
C ALA A 79 -4.74 6.32 -9.04
N ASP A 80 -4.86 6.71 -10.30
CA ASP A 80 -5.38 5.86 -11.36
C ASP A 80 -4.34 4.89 -11.92
N ALA A 81 -3.05 5.11 -11.65
CA ALA A 81 -1.97 4.23 -12.05
C ALA A 81 -1.76 3.11 -11.03
N GLY A 82 -1.89 1.88 -11.47
CA GLY A 82 -1.70 0.67 -10.67
C GLY A 82 -0.39 -0.05 -10.95
N GLY A 83 -0.09 -1.07 -10.13
CA GLY A 83 1.09 -1.92 -10.31
C GLY A 83 2.43 -1.28 -9.94
N LEU A 84 2.43 -0.08 -9.40
CA LEU A 84 3.64 0.67 -9.02
C LEU A 84 4.26 0.20 -7.70
N TYR A 85 3.46 -0.42 -6.84
CA TYR A 85 3.87 -0.86 -5.50
C TYR A 85 3.84 -2.38 -5.44
N GLN A 86 4.95 -2.97 -5.01
CA GLN A 86 5.03 -4.44 -4.92
C GLN A 86 4.95 -4.96 -3.49
N ARG A 87 5.45 -4.24 -2.51
CA ARG A 87 5.56 -4.74 -1.13
C ARG A 87 5.13 -3.76 -0.05
N ALA A 88 5.23 -2.47 -0.30
CA ALA A 88 4.93 -1.44 0.67
C ALA A 88 4.50 -0.16 -0.02
N TYR A 89 3.71 0.65 0.68
CA TYR A 89 3.36 1.99 0.26
C TYR A 89 4.54 2.93 0.48
N ALA A 90 4.98 3.59 -0.59
CA ALA A 90 6.09 4.55 -0.56
C ALA A 90 5.64 6.01 -0.76
N GLY A 91 4.34 6.29 -0.61
CA GLY A 91 3.77 7.62 -0.83
C GLY A 91 3.07 7.76 -2.18
N GLY A 92 2.03 8.59 -2.25
CA GLY A 92 1.24 8.84 -3.47
C GLY A 92 1.76 10.02 -4.30
N LEU A 93 2.42 10.99 -3.67
CA LEU A 93 2.81 12.24 -4.32
C LEU A 93 3.94 12.05 -5.35
N ALA A 94 4.94 11.25 -5.04
CA ALA A 94 6.06 11.02 -5.95
C ALA A 94 5.63 10.32 -7.25
N PRO A 95 4.89 9.20 -7.22
CA PRO A 95 4.35 8.60 -8.44
C PRO A 95 3.42 9.53 -9.21
N ALA A 96 2.57 10.30 -8.54
CA ALA A 96 1.69 11.25 -9.18
C ALA A 96 2.48 12.31 -9.96
N LEU A 97 3.54 12.85 -9.37
CA LEU A 97 4.40 13.83 -10.02
C LEU A 97 5.18 13.21 -11.19
N VAL A 98 5.83 12.07 -10.97
CA VAL A 98 6.68 11.42 -11.98
C VAL A 98 5.86 10.99 -13.18
N PHE A 99 4.76 10.27 -12.98
CA PHE A 99 3.94 9.78 -14.08
C PHE A 99 3.04 10.88 -14.66
N GLY A 100 2.65 11.90 -13.90
CA GLY A 100 1.99 13.07 -14.45
C GLY A 100 2.88 13.83 -15.43
N LEU A 101 4.16 14.01 -15.10
CA LEU A 101 5.14 14.60 -16.00
C LEU A 101 5.42 13.71 -17.22
N ALA A 102 5.53 12.39 -17.03
CA ALA A 102 5.69 11.44 -18.13
C ALA A 102 4.50 11.49 -19.09
N ALA A 103 3.27 11.47 -18.55
CA ALA A 103 2.05 11.57 -19.36
C ALA A 103 2.00 12.88 -20.16
N ALA A 104 2.35 14.02 -19.55
CA ALA A 104 2.38 15.31 -20.23
C ALA A 104 3.39 15.32 -21.39
N ARG A 105 4.59 14.79 -21.19
CA ARG A 105 5.62 14.67 -22.24
C ARG A 105 5.18 13.76 -23.37
N THR A 106 4.62 12.59 -23.01
CA THR A 106 4.07 11.66 -23.99
C THR A 106 2.96 12.32 -24.84
N ALA A 107 2.05 13.05 -24.21
CA ALA A 107 0.99 13.77 -24.92
C ALA A 107 1.52 14.85 -25.87
N LEU A 108 2.68 15.41 -25.58
CA LEU A 108 3.38 16.36 -26.44
C LEU A 108 4.24 15.70 -27.52
N GLY A 109 4.26 14.36 -27.59
CA GLY A 109 5.07 13.61 -28.54
C GLY A 109 6.55 13.52 -28.18
N GLU A 110 6.91 13.82 -26.94
CA GLU A 110 8.27 13.69 -26.44
C GLU A 110 8.50 12.24 -25.99
N SER A 111 9.64 11.66 -26.39
CA SER A 111 10.03 10.34 -25.90
C SER A 111 10.33 10.36 -24.40
N PRO A 112 9.95 9.32 -23.63
CA PRO A 112 10.31 9.23 -22.23
C PRO A 112 11.85 9.28 -22.10
N THR A 113 12.35 10.25 -21.36
CA THR A 113 13.79 10.34 -21.07
C THR A 113 14.14 9.16 -20.16
N ALA A 114 14.96 8.23 -20.65
CA ALA A 114 15.50 7.17 -19.81
C ALA A 114 16.25 7.83 -18.63
N PRO A 115 16.09 7.32 -17.39
CA PRO A 115 16.85 7.84 -16.27
C PRO A 115 18.34 7.68 -16.55
N ALA A 116 19.10 8.75 -16.37
CA ALA A 116 20.54 8.67 -16.43
C ALA A 116 21.02 7.62 -15.40
N ARG A 117 21.85 6.69 -15.86
CA ARG A 117 22.46 5.64 -15.02
C ARG A 117 23.49 6.25 -14.08
#